data_9e60c689af5f54c039eda9bcf1dc1931
#
_entry.id   9e60c689af5f54c039eda9bcf1dc1931
#
_cell.length_a   1.000
_cell.length_b   1.000
_cell.length_c   1.000
_cell.angle_alpha   90.00
_cell.angle_beta   90.00
_cell.angle_gamma   90.00
#
_symmetry.space_group_name_H-M   'P 1'
#
loop_
_entity.id
_entity.type
_entity.pdbx_description
1 polymer ?
#
loop_
_entity_poly.entity_id
_entity_poly.type
_entity_poly.pdbx_seq_one_letter_code
_entity_poly.pdbx_strand_id
1 'polypeptide(L)'
;MRRVLVTGGNGQLGEAICRAAKGSANHYAFATIDELDICNRADVERYITENKIDTIINCAAYTDVEGAEDNINMAYAINSTAVASLAEVCKRLNVRLIHISTDYVFGGDSGRRTPYTESDMTAPLNIYGRSKAEAKLLL
;
A
#
# COMPACT_ATOMS: atom_id res chain seq x y z
N MET A 1 -1.68 -7.38 22.27
CA MET A 1 -0.58 -7.81 21.40
C MET A 1 -1.14 -8.04 20.00
N ARG A 2 -0.62 -7.35 18.98
CA ARG A 2 -1.12 -7.43 17.59
C ARG A 2 -0.25 -8.36 16.75
N ARG A 3 -0.86 -8.94 15.72
CA ARG A 3 -0.16 -9.71 14.67
C ARG A 3 -0.20 -8.89 13.39
N VAL A 4 0.92 -8.25 13.09
CA VAL A 4 1.05 -7.27 12.01
C VAL A 4 1.76 -7.90 10.81
N LEU A 5 1.13 -7.83 9.65
CA LEU A 5 1.77 -8.15 8.37
C LEU A 5 2.25 -6.85 7.71
N VAL A 6 3.50 -6.81 7.29
CA VAL A 6 4.07 -5.74 6.47
C VAL A 6 4.34 -6.31 5.08
N THR A 7 3.60 -5.88 4.09
CA THR A 7 3.84 -6.24 2.68
C THR A 7 4.93 -5.34 2.09
N GLY A 8 5.62 -5.81 1.06
CA GLY A 8 6.78 -5.08 0.54
C GLY A 8 7.90 -4.99 1.58
N GLY A 9 8.10 -6.07 2.35
CA GLY A 9 8.98 -6.13 3.51
C GLY A 9 10.46 -5.85 3.22
N ASN A 10 10.90 -6.07 1.98
CA ASN A 10 12.26 -5.80 1.51
C ASN A 10 12.42 -4.42 0.84
N GLY A 11 11.37 -3.63 0.78
CA GLY A 11 11.43 -2.25 0.32
C GLY A 11 11.96 -1.32 1.40
N GLN A 12 12.23 -0.07 1.02
CA GLN A 12 12.83 0.96 1.88
C GLN A 12 12.04 1.16 3.18
N LEU A 13 10.72 1.32 3.08
CA LEU A 13 9.84 1.51 4.25
C LEU A 13 9.68 0.20 5.03
N GLY A 14 9.52 -0.95 4.35
CA GLY A 14 9.42 -2.25 4.99
C GLY A 14 10.62 -2.56 5.88
N GLU A 15 11.82 -2.33 5.38
CA GLU A 15 13.06 -2.48 6.17
C GLU A 15 13.16 -1.49 7.33
N ALA A 16 12.71 -0.24 7.14
CA ALA A 16 12.69 0.75 8.22
C ALA A 16 11.74 0.33 9.34
N ILE A 17 10.54 -0.19 8.98
CA ILE A 17 9.59 -0.75 9.94
C ILE A 17 10.20 -1.96 10.66
N CYS A 18 10.89 -2.84 9.93
CA CYS A 18 11.57 -4.00 10.52
C CYS A 18 12.57 -3.60 11.62
N ARG A 19 13.36 -2.55 11.35
CA ARG A 19 14.28 -2.01 12.35
C ARG A 19 13.55 -1.41 13.56
N ALA A 20 12.49 -0.65 13.31
CA ALA A 20 11.70 0.00 14.36
C ALA A 20 10.88 -0.98 15.21
N ALA A 21 10.50 -2.12 14.64
CA ALA A 21 9.71 -3.15 15.33
C ALA A 21 10.51 -3.96 16.37
N LYS A 22 11.84 -3.85 16.37
CA LYS A 22 12.71 -4.54 17.35
C LYS A 22 12.34 -4.13 18.77
N GLY A 23 12.03 -5.12 19.60
CA GLY A 23 11.62 -4.90 21.00
C GLY A 23 10.14 -4.52 21.17
N SER A 24 9.35 -4.47 20.11
CA SER A 24 7.91 -4.27 20.19
C SER A 24 7.22 -5.47 20.86
N ALA A 25 6.14 -5.21 21.62
CA ALA A 25 5.26 -6.25 22.16
C ALA A 25 4.37 -6.89 21.07
N ASN A 26 4.31 -6.33 19.86
CA ASN A 26 3.56 -6.88 18.75
C ASN A 26 4.42 -7.86 17.94
N HIS A 27 3.74 -8.82 17.30
CA HIS A 27 4.38 -9.73 16.36
C HIS A 27 4.31 -9.17 14.95
N TYR A 28 5.44 -9.04 14.27
CA TYR A 28 5.55 -8.58 12.90
C TYR A 28 5.99 -9.70 11.97
N ALA A 29 5.27 -9.87 10.87
CA ALA A 29 5.67 -10.67 9.72
C ALA A 29 5.95 -9.72 8.55
N PHE A 30 7.07 -9.90 7.88
CA PHE A 30 7.48 -9.10 6.71
C PHE A 30 7.45 -10.01 5.49
N ALA A 31 6.60 -9.69 4.53
CA ALA A 31 6.47 -10.47 3.31
C ALA A 31 7.01 -9.70 2.12
N THR A 32 7.89 -10.34 1.37
CA THR A 32 8.34 -9.89 0.03
C THR A 32 7.32 -10.30 -1.02
N ILE A 33 7.47 -9.82 -2.26
CA ILE A 33 6.59 -10.22 -3.37
C ILE A 33 6.65 -11.73 -3.64
N ASP A 34 7.82 -12.35 -3.46
CA ASP A 34 8.00 -13.78 -3.67
C ASP A 34 7.29 -14.63 -2.61
N GLU A 35 7.09 -14.08 -1.43
CA GLU A 35 6.39 -14.73 -0.32
C GLU A 35 4.89 -14.46 -0.34
N LEU A 36 4.48 -13.24 -0.75
CA LEU A 36 3.09 -12.83 -0.84
C LEU A 36 2.90 -11.72 -1.88
N ASP A 37 2.38 -12.07 -3.04
CA ASP A 37 1.92 -11.11 -4.03
C ASP A 37 0.54 -10.57 -3.62
N ILE A 38 0.43 -9.27 -3.36
CA ILE A 38 -0.85 -8.61 -3.00
C ILE A 38 -1.87 -8.64 -4.14
N CYS A 39 -1.45 -8.89 -5.39
CA CYS A 39 -2.35 -9.08 -6.52
C CYS A 39 -3.08 -10.45 -6.47
N ASN A 40 -2.57 -11.41 -5.72
CA ASN A 40 -3.19 -12.72 -5.55
C ASN A 40 -4.10 -12.72 -4.32
N ARG A 41 -5.38 -12.42 -4.54
CA ARG A 41 -6.39 -12.33 -3.47
C ARG A 41 -6.48 -13.61 -2.62
N ALA A 42 -6.45 -14.78 -3.25
CA ALA A 42 -6.58 -16.06 -2.54
C ALA A 42 -5.41 -16.30 -1.59
N ASP A 43 -4.20 -15.97 -2.02
CA ASP A 43 -2.99 -16.09 -1.19
C ASP A 43 -3.00 -15.08 -0.04
N VAL A 44 -3.48 -13.86 -0.28
CA VAL A 44 -3.66 -12.85 0.77
C VAL A 44 -4.62 -13.34 1.84
N GLU A 45 -5.79 -13.85 1.45
CA GLU A 45 -6.79 -14.39 2.39
C GLU A 45 -6.25 -15.56 3.20
N ARG A 46 -5.58 -16.49 2.52
CA ARG A 46 -4.94 -17.64 3.16
C ARG A 46 -3.89 -17.20 4.17
N TYR A 47 -2.98 -16.30 3.77
CA TYR A 47 -1.92 -15.80 4.63
C TYR A 47 -2.46 -15.13 5.90
N ILE A 48 -3.47 -14.28 5.75
CA ILE A 48 -4.13 -13.60 6.87
C ILE A 48 -4.71 -14.62 7.86
N THR A 49 -5.43 -15.62 7.33
CA THR A 49 -6.15 -16.62 8.15
C THR A 49 -5.17 -17.55 8.87
N GLU A 50 -4.22 -18.13 8.15
CA GLU A 50 -3.24 -19.08 8.71
C GLU A 50 -2.36 -18.43 9.77
N ASN A 51 -1.94 -17.17 9.56
CA ASN A 51 -1.08 -16.44 10.46
C ASN A 51 -1.84 -15.60 11.49
N LYS A 52 -3.17 -15.62 11.48
CA LYS A 52 -4.04 -14.86 12.40
C LYS A 52 -3.67 -13.37 12.42
N ILE A 53 -3.46 -12.79 11.25
CA ILE A 53 -3.13 -11.37 11.08
C ILE A 53 -4.34 -10.52 11.47
N ASP A 54 -4.14 -9.50 12.28
CA ASP A 54 -5.16 -8.53 12.69
C ASP A 54 -4.90 -7.12 12.13
N THR A 55 -3.69 -6.88 11.62
CA THR A 55 -3.30 -5.58 11.07
C THR A 55 -2.38 -5.79 9.87
N ILE A 56 -2.62 -5.06 8.79
CA ILE A 56 -1.73 -5.03 7.63
C ILE A 56 -1.21 -3.61 7.44
N ILE A 57 0.11 -3.48 7.24
CA ILE A 57 0.76 -2.27 6.76
C ILE A 57 1.19 -2.57 5.32
N ASN A 58 0.46 -2.01 4.36
CA ASN A 58 0.74 -2.23 2.94
C ASN A 58 1.79 -1.24 2.44
N CYS A 59 3.04 -1.69 2.38
CA CYS A 59 4.16 -0.98 1.78
C CYS A 59 4.45 -1.46 0.34
N ALA A 60 3.78 -2.52 -0.13
CA ALA A 60 3.93 -2.98 -1.51
C ALA A 60 3.34 -1.96 -2.48
N ALA A 61 4.12 -1.56 -3.47
CA ALA A 61 3.72 -0.62 -4.51
C ALA A 61 4.65 -0.75 -5.72
N TYR A 62 4.13 -0.37 -6.89
CA TYR A 62 4.95 -0.06 -8.05
C TYR A 62 5.47 1.38 -7.87
N THR A 63 6.76 1.55 -7.64
CA THR A 63 7.36 2.85 -7.23
C THR A 63 8.27 3.49 -8.27
N ASP A 64 8.54 2.81 -9.37
CA ASP A 64 9.28 3.38 -10.50
C ASP A 64 8.38 4.38 -11.24
N VAL A 65 8.55 5.66 -10.93
CA VAL A 65 7.70 6.75 -11.45
C VAL A 65 7.82 6.86 -12.96
N GLU A 66 9.03 6.80 -13.50
CA GLU A 66 9.28 6.87 -14.95
C GLU A 66 8.83 5.58 -15.64
N GLY A 67 9.17 4.43 -15.09
CA GLY A 67 8.77 3.13 -15.63
C GLY A 67 7.24 2.92 -15.62
N ALA A 68 6.49 3.61 -14.77
CA ALA A 68 5.02 3.55 -14.77
C ALA A 68 4.41 4.11 -16.05
N GLU A 69 5.05 5.08 -16.70
CA GLU A 69 4.57 5.64 -17.98
C GLU A 69 4.59 4.58 -19.09
N ASP A 70 5.53 3.64 -19.04
CA ASP A 70 5.65 2.53 -20.00
C ASP A 70 4.92 1.27 -19.54
N ASN A 71 4.64 1.14 -18.25
CA ASN A 71 4.03 -0.05 -17.61
C ASN A 71 2.72 0.30 -16.89
N ILE A 72 1.83 1.01 -17.56
CA ILE A 72 0.58 1.56 -17.01
C ILE A 72 -0.26 0.46 -16.34
N ASN A 73 -0.47 -0.66 -17.03
CA ASN A 73 -1.29 -1.77 -16.51
C ASN A 73 -0.74 -2.35 -15.21
N MET A 74 0.59 -2.51 -15.13
CA MET A 74 1.24 -3.03 -13.91
C MET A 74 1.16 -2.02 -12.77
N ALA A 75 1.37 -0.73 -13.04
CA ALA A 75 1.24 0.32 -12.04
C ALA A 75 -0.17 0.33 -11.43
N TYR A 76 -1.22 0.29 -12.25
CA TYR A 76 -2.61 0.24 -11.77
C TYR A 76 -2.96 -1.09 -11.10
N ALA A 77 -2.48 -2.22 -11.60
CA ALA A 77 -2.72 -3.53 -10.99
C ALA A 77 -2.22 -3.57 -9.54
N ILE A 78 -1.01 -3.07 -9.29
CA ILE A 78 -0.38 -3.09 -7.96
C ILE A 78 -0.87 -1.94 -7.08
N ASN A 79 -0.90 -0.71 -7.62
CA ASN A 79 -1.16 0.49 -6.82
C ASN A 79 -2.66 0.79 -6.61
N SER A 80 -3.55 0.23 -7.41
CA SER A 80 -4.99 0.47 -7.34
C SER A 80 -5.78 -0.82 -7.15
N THR A 81 -5.81 -1.70 -8.14
CA THR A 81 -6.66 -2.91 -8.12
C THR A 81 -6.35 -3.84 -6.95
N ALA A 82 -5.06 -4.13 -6.71
CA ALA A 82 -4.64 -4.98 -5.60
C ALA A 82 -4.98 -4.34 -4.25
N VAL A 83 -4.86 -3.01 -4.14
CA VAL A 83 -5.18 -2.28 -2.90
C VAL A 83 -6.68 -2.34 -2.61
N ALA A 84 -7.54 -2.17 -3.63
CA ALA A 84 -8.99 -2.33 -3.48
C ALA A 84 -9.35 -3.75 -3.01
N SER A 85 -8.78 -4.77 -3.65
CA SER A 85 -8.96 -6.17 -3.25
C SER A 85 -8.51 -6.41 -1.81
N LEU A 86 -7.35 -5.86 -1.43
CA LEU A 86 -6.82 -5.97 -0.07
C LEU A 86 -7.77 -5.32 0.96
N ALA A 87 -8.33 -4.15 0.63
CA ALA A 87 -9.29 -3.45 1.49
C ALA A 87 -10.58 -4.28 1.70
N GLU A 88 -11.12 -4.89 0.63
CA GLU A 88 -12.27 -5.77 0.72
C GLU A 88 -11.99 -7.00 1.61
N VAL A 89 -10.84 -7.64 1.43
CA VAL A 89 -10.41 -8.78 2.25
C VAL A 89 -10.29 -8.37 3.71
N CYS A 90 -9.62 -7.25 3.97
CA CYS A 90 -9.45 -6.72 5.32
C CYS A 90 -10.80 -6.42 5.99
N LYS A 91 -11.73 -5.80 5.27
CA LYS A 91 -13.09 -5.52 5.76
C LYS A 91 -13.82 -6.81 6.11
N ARG A 92 -13.80 -7.80 5.23
CA ARG A 92 -14.49 -9.09 5.43
C ARG A 92 -13.93 -9.90 6.60
N LEU A 93 -12.61 -9.87 6.78
CA LEU A 93 -11.91 -10.61 7.83
C LEU A 93 -11.71 -9.80 9.12
N ASN A 94 -12.26 -8.57 9.18
CA ASN A 94 -12.10 -7.65 10.32
C ASN A 94 -10.62 -7.37 10.66
N VAL A 95 -9.81 -7.14 9.63
CA VAL A 95 -8.38 -6.80 9.72
C VAL A 95 -8.21 -5.30 9.50
N ARG A 96 -7.37 -4.65 10.30
CA ARG A 96 -7.02 -3.24 10.10
C ARG A 96 -6.06 -3.10 8.92
N LEU A 97 -6.37 -2.21 7.99
CA LEU A 97 -5.48 -1.85 6.89
C LEU A 97 -4.88 -0.46 7.10
N ILE A 98 -3.55 -0.39 7.01
CA ILE A 98 -2.78 0.86 6.91
C ILE A 98 -2.14 0.85 5.53
N HIS A 99 -2.56 1.76 4.65
CA HIS A 99 -2.04 1.87 3.29
C HIS A 99 -1.18 3.11 3.14
N ILE A 100 -0.02 2.95 2.48
CA ILE A 100 0.93 4.06 2.27
C ILE A 100 0.60 4.74 0.94
N SER A 101 0.30 6.03 1.01
CA SER A 101 0.08 6.89 -0.15
C SER A 101 1.36 7.68 -0.50
N THR A 102 1.23 8.72 -1.31
CA THR A 102 2.33 9.55 -1.82
C THR A 102 1.85 10.99 -2.05
N ASP A 103 2.76 11.94 -1.98
CA ASP A 103 2.52 13.33 -2.38
C ASP A 103 2.34 13.50 -3.91
N TYR A 104 2.75 12.53 -4.71
CA TYR A 104 2.49 12.49 -6.17
C TYR A 104 1.00 12.45 -6.55
N VAL A 105 0.11 12.25 -5.57
CA VAL A 105 -1.34 12.40 -5.80
C VAL A 105 -1.76 13.85 -6.00
N PHE A 106 -0.88 14.80 -5.71
CA PHE A 106 -1.05 16.24 -5.87
C PHE A 106 -0.15 16.80 -6.98
N GLY A 107 -0.30 18.08 -7.30
CA GLY A 107 0.60 18.83 -8.17
C GLY A 107 -0.04 19.41 -9.43
N GLY A 108 -1.28 19.02 -9.78
CA GLY A 108 -2.00 19.54 -10.95
C GLY A 108 -2.50 20.98 -10.82
N ASP A 109 -2.37 21.59 -9.65
CA ASP A 109 -2.77 22.97 -9.35
C ASP A 109 -1.53 23.90 -9.30
N SER A 110 -0.94 24.17 -10.44
CA SER A 110 0.35 24.88 -10.59
C SER A 110 0.43 26.27 -9.92
N GLY A 111 -0.71 26.90 -9.62
CA GLY A 111 -0.78 28.20 -8.93
C GLY A 111 -0.73 28.10 -7.40
N ARG A 112 -0.75 26.92 -6.83
CA ARG A 112 -0.82 26.73 -5.38
C ARG A 112 0.47 27.20 -4.70
N ARG A 113 0.30 27.92 -3.58
CA ARG A 113 1.40 28.45 -2.74
C ARG A 113 1.35 27.94 -1.28
N THR A 114 0.35 27.15 -0.92
CA THR A 114 0.15 26.62 0.44
C THR A 114 0.37 25.11 0.46
N PRO A 115 0.79 24.52 1.60
CA PRO A 115 0.88 23.08 1.76
C PRO A 115 -0.46 22.39 1.49
N TYR A 116 -0.41 21.15 1.03
CA TYR A 116 -1.60 20.29 0.90
C TYR A 116 -2.04 19.73 2.24
N THR A 117 -3.33 19.49 2.35
CA THR A 117 -3.97 18.83 3.49
C THR A 117 -4.68 17.56 3.05
N GLU A 118 -5.13 16.75 4.01
CA GLU A 118 -5.84 15.50 3.77
C GLU A 118 -7.18 15.69 3.05
N SER A 119 -7.78 16.88 3.17
CA SER A 119 -9.06 17.24 2.55
C SER A 119 -8.92 17.84 1.14
N ASP A 120 -7.70 18.12 0.69
CA ASP A 120 -7.48 18.68 -0.64
C ASP A 120 -7.77 17.64 -1.73
N MET A 121 -8.33 18.11 -2.84
CA MET A 121 -8.56 17.26 -4.01
C MET A 121 -7.24 16.78 -4.61
N THR A 122 -7.17 15.51 -4.97
CA THR A 122 -6.02 14.96 -5.69
C THR A 122 -6.03 15.46 -7.15
N ALA A 123 -4.84 15.77 -7.67
CA ALA A 123 -4.63 16.19 -9.05
C ALA A 123 -3.24 15.67 -9.51
N PRO A 124 -3.09 14.37 -9.73
CA PRO A 124 -1.81 13.77 -10.09
C PRO A 124 -1.39 14.12 -11.51
N LEU A 125 -0.07 14.30 -11.72
CA LEU A 125 0.51 14.68 -13.01
C LEU A 125 1.00 13.49 -13.86
N ASN A 126 1.26 12.33 -13.24
CA ASN A 126 1.82 11.15 -13.92
C ASN A 126 1.06 9.87 -13.58
N ILE A 127 1.37 8.79 -14.28
CA ILE A 127 0.71 7.48 -14.11
C ILE A 127 0.92 6.94 -12.69
N TYR A 128 2.14 7.05 -12.13
CA TYR A 128 2.38 6.64 -10.75
C TYR A 128 1.43 7.34 -9.77
N GLY A 129 1.38 8.66 -9.82
CA GLY A 129 0.49 9.46 -8.97
C GLY A 129 -0.99 9.14 -9.19
N ARG A 130 -1.42 8.94 -10.45
CA ARG A 130 -2.80 8.56 -10.80
C ARG A 130 -3.18 7.21 -10.22
N SER A 131 -2.33 6.19 -10.38
CA SER A 131 -2.59 4.85 -9.84
C SER A 131 -2.68 4.85 -8.31
N LYS A 132 -1.84 5.64 -7.64
CA LYS A 132 -1.88 5.81 -6.17
C LYS A 132 -3.10 6.62 -5.71
N ALA A 133 -3.50 7.65 -6.46
CA ALA A 133 -4.68 8.45 -6.14
C ALA A 133 -5.99 7.65 -6.28
N GLU A 134 -6.09 6.77 -7.27
CA GLU A 134 -7.25 5.91 -7.46
C GLU A 134 -7.47 4.98 -6.26
N ALA A 135 -6.41 4.41 -5.69
CA ALA A 135 -6.50 3.59 -4.49
C ALA A 135 -7.18 4.32 -3.33
N LYS A 136 -6.89 5.62 -3.15
CA LYS A 136 -7.52 6.44 -2.09
C LYS A 136 -9.04 6.52 -2.22
N LEU A 137 -9.57 6.45 -3.43
CA LEU A 137 -11.02 6.49 -3.68
C LEU A 137 -11.71 5.15 -3.40
N LEU A 138 -10.94 4.06 -3.33
CA LEU A 138 -11.41 2.70 -3.15
C LEU A 138 -11.27 2.19 -1.70
N LEU A 139 -10.62 2.97 -0.85
CA LEU A 139 -10.43 2.70 0.58
C LEU A 139 -11.49 3.37 1.44
#